data_fc4d0b49983ac27d2b1eb170126df40d
#
_entry.id   fc4d0b49983ac27d2b1eb170126df40d
#
_cell.length_a   1.000
_cell.length_b   1.000
_cell.length_c   1.000
_cell.angle_alpha   90.00
_cell.angle_beta   90.00
_cell.angle_gamma   90.00
#
_symmetry.space_group_name_H-M   'P 1'
#
loop_
_entity.id
_entity.type
_entity.pdbx_description
1 polymer ?
#
loop_
_entity_poly.entity_id
_entity_poly.type
_entity_poly.pdbx_seq_one_letter_code
_entity_poly.pdbx_strand_id
1 'polypeptide(L)'
;MRLELSTKQTEAWQALDAQEVLEVFAGGGAGGGKSYLGCVRQIHRRTAYAGTRGFIGRESFTGLRDSTLKTYFEVLRLMGYSSGDHYTYNAQEHTIYFANGSEQHFRHMAYMPSDPDYNRFGSTEYTDAFVDEAPEVDQRACQVLLSRLRYRHRDHGITPELLYTGNPGESWIKYAFVMDGEGRWITLPQHRRRVLFTIDDNPDAQLRDSYRATLSHLDSYDRARLLLGDWSARPTLERPFAFAWDRSRHVQRCTLIAGAPVIISIDFNLDPFCAIIAQDQGRRFAITHEVSVQGGTLEELAQRILAIVPDVHLHQYTGDRSGASRRIQTRSTASMWEDLLKVMRARERQLVLPANPSHRQSREDTNYVLHHHPEFAIDPSCTGTIYDLEAVEVDDDLSIIKRDRSNLAQRADFLDTVRYAINTYLRRWIDQHRKHHVHLPRLPGGAPSHPVR
;
A
#
# COMPACT_ATOMS: atom_id res chain seq x y z
N MET A 1 -3.60 -33.88 -22.64
CA MET A 1 -4.76 -33.48 -21.81
C MET A 1 -5.07 -32.03 -22.15
N ARG A 2 -6.33 -31.68 -22.45
CA ARG A 2 -6.70 -30.30 -22.79
C ARG A 2 -6.94 -29.55 -21.47
N LEU A 3 -6.20 -28.49 -21.21
CA LEU A 3 -6.47 -27.63 -20.06
C LEU A 3 -7.73 -26.82 -20.36
N GLU A 4 -8.72 -26.91 -19.46
CA GLU A 4 -9.92 -26.08 -19.54
C GLU A 4 -9.82 -24.93 -18.54
N LEU A 5 -9.99 -23.71 -19.03
CA LEU A 5 -10.06 -22.53 -18.21
C LEU A 5 -11.48 -22.33 -17.67
N SER A 6 -11.62 -21.88 -16.43
CA SER A 6 -12.91 -21.45 -15.90
C SER A 6 -13.41 -20.20 -16.63
N THR A 7 -14.68 -19.87 -16.46
CA THR A 7 -15.29 -18.67 -17.06
C THR A 7 -14.50 -17.41 -16.72
N LYS A 8 -14.09 -17.23 -15.46
CA LYS A 8 -13.31 -16.08 -15.02
C LYS A 8 -11.88 -16.08 -15.54
N GLN A 9 -11.26 -17.25 -15.63
CA GLN A 9 -9.95 -17.38 -16.26
C GLN A 9 -10.01 -17.05 -17.76
N THR A 10 -11.09 -17.45 -18.45
CA THR A 10 -11.32 -17.11 -19.86
C THR A 10 -11.54 -15.61 -20.04
N GLU A 11 -12.30 -14.96 -19.16
CA GLU A 11 -12.49 -13.49 -19.17
C GLU A 11 -11.14 -12.76 -19.02
N ALA A 12 -10.31 -13.19 -18.06
CA ALA A 12 -8.98 -12.60 -17.86
C ALA A 12 -8.04 -12.87 -19.06
N TRP A 13 -8.13 -14.05 -19.66
CA TRP A 13 -7.38 -14.38 -20.86
C TRP A 13 -7.76 -13.49 -22.04
N GLN A 14 -9.05 -13.29 -22.27
CA GLN A 14 -9.55 -12.38 -23.31
C GLN A 14 -9.12 -10.92 -23.07
N ALA A 15 -9.07 -10.49 -21.81
CA ALA A 15 -8.55 -9.17 -21.45
C ALA A 15 -7.05 -9.02 -21.80
N LEU A 16 -6.24 -10.09 -21.63
CA LEU A 16 -4.83 -10.12 -22.01
C LEU A 16 -4.62 -10.16 -23.54
N ASP A 17 -5.57 -10.70 -24.29
CA ASP A 17 -5.51 -10.75 -25.76
C ASP A 17 -5.97 -9.44 -26.43
N ALA A 18 -6.59 -8.52 -25.70
CA ALA A 18 -7.05 -7.24 -26.23
C ALA A 18 -5.87 -6.33 -26.57
N GLN A 19 -5.78 -5.87 -27.82
CA GLN A 19 -4.61 -5.14 -28.34
C GLN A 19 -4.26 -3.83 -27.60
N GLU A 20 -5.27 -3.12 -27.10
CA GLU A 20 -5.09 -1.87 -26.38
C GLU A 20 -4.80 -2.06 -24.89
N VAL A 21 -4.87 -3.29 -24.36
CA VAL A 21 -4.67 -3.59 -22.95
C VAL A 21 -3.22 -3.97 -22.70
N LEU A 22 -2.61 -3.29 -21.75
CA LEU A 22 -1.23 -3.49 -21.33
C LEU A 22 -1.14 -4.16 -19.96
N GLU A 23 -2.05 -3.79 -19.06
CA GLU A 23 -2.06 -4.26 -17.68
C GLU A 23 -3.41 -4.91 -17.35
N VAL A 24 -3.35 -6.14 -16.82
CA VAL A 24 -4.54 -6.86 -16.34
C VAL A 24 -4.34 -7.24 -14.89
N PHE A 25 -5.30 -6.90 -14.04
CA PHE A 25 -5.35 -7.33 -12.66
C PHE A 25 -6.41 -8.43 -12.47
N ALA A 26 -5.95 -9.65 -12.24
CA ALA A 26 -6.76 -10.78 -11.83
C ALA A 26 -6.76 -10.85 -10.29
N GLY A 27 -7.66 -10.07 -9.67
CA GLY A 27 -7.74 -9.90 -8.22
C GLY A 27 -8.92 -10.62 -7.58
N GLY A 28 -9.04 -10.50 -6.26
CA GLY A 28 -10.20 -11.01 -5.52
C GLY A 28 -9.90 -12.12 -4.53
N GLY A 29 -10.92 -12.84 -4.09
CA GLY A 29 -10.83 -13.87 -3.05
C GLY A 29 -9.83 -14.98 -3.34
N ALA A 30 -9.42 -15.70 -2.31
CA ALA A 30 -8.48 -16.81 -2.43
C ALA A 30 -9.10 -18.03 -3.12
N GLY A 31 -8.26 -18.90 -3.68
CA GLY A 31 -8.69 -20.20 -4.24
C GLY A 31 -9.35 -20.15 -5.62
N GLY A 32 -9.55 -18.97 -6.25
CA GLY A 32 -10.20 -18.84 -7.57
C GLY A 32 -9.33 -19.22 -8.79
N GLY A 33 -8.11 -19.71 -8.58
CA GLY A 33 -7.22 -20.16 -9.69
C GLY A 33 -6.46 -19.04 -10.39
N LYS A 34 -6.24 -17.88 -9.75
CA LYS A 34 -5.55 -16.71 -10.31
C LYS A 34 -4.08 -16.99 -10.67
N SER A 35 -3.29 -17.48 -9.72
CA SER A 35 -1.86 -17.80 -9.93
C SER A 35 -1.69 -18.93 -10.94
N TYR A 36 -2.62 -19.91 -10.95
CA TYR A 36 -2.65 -20.95 -11.96
C TYR A 36 -2.81 -20.37 -13.37
N LEU A 37 -3.76 -19.46 -13.55
CA LEU A 37 -3.96 -18.74 -14.83
C LEU A 37 -2.70 -18.04 -15.29
N GLY A 38 -2.00 -17.33 -14.37
CA GLY A 38 -0.74 -16.66 -14.66
C GLY A 38 0.32 -17.61 -15.18
N CYS A 39 0.48 -18.76 -14.52
CA CYS A 39 1.41 -19.81 -14.97
C CYS A 39 1.04 -20.37 -16.34
N VAL A 40 -0.25 -20.70 -16.57
CA VAL A 40 -0.74 -21.19 -17.86
C VAL A 40 -0.47 -20.16 -18.98
N ARG A 41 -0.74 -18.88 -18.73
CA ARG A 41 -0.49 -17.80 -19.70
C ARG A 41 0.97 -17.69 -20.06
N GLN A 42 1.86 -17.68 -19.06
CA GLN A 42 3.30 -17.57 -19.28
C GLN A 42 3.86 -18.77 -20.06
N ILE A 43 3.42 -20.01 -19.76
CA ILE A 43 3.83 -21.21 -20.51
C ILE A 43 3.32 -21.14 -21.95
N HIS A 44 2.05 -20.76 -22.15
CA HIS A 44 1.49 -20.58 -23.50
C HIS A 44 2.32 -19.60 -24.33
N ARG A 45 2.66 -18.43 -23.76
CA ARG A 45 3.47 -17.42 -24.45
C ARG A 45 4.86 -17.95 -24.82
N ARG A 46 5.51 -18.75 -23.93
CA ARG A 46 6.84 -19.36 -24.20
C ARG A 46 6.77 -20.42 -25.30
N THR A 47 5.71 -21.19 -25.34
CA THR A 47 5.59 -22.31 -26.27
C THR A 47 5.02 -21.92 -27.62
N ALA A 48 4.12 -20.94 -27.66
CA ALA A 48 3.54 -20.44 -28.90
C ALA A 48 4.48 -19.52 -29.70
N TYR A 49 5.36 -18.77 -29.00
CA TYR A 49 6.21 -17.74 -29.62
C TYR A 49 7.68 -18.02 -29.31
N ALA A 50 8.40 -18.62 -30.28
CA ALA A 50 9.79 -19.04 -30.11
C ALA A 50 10.75 -17.87 -29.83
N GLY A 51 11.73 -18.09 -28.96
CA GLY A 51 12.76 -17.12 -28.60
C GLY A 51 12.25 -15.93 -27.79
N THR A 52 11.07 -16.02 -27.19
CA THR A 52 10.50 -14.98 -26.32
C THR A 52 11.02 -15.11 -24.89
N ARG A 53 10.92 -14.04 -24.10
CA ARG A 53 11.41 -14.00 -22.73
C ARG A 53 10.32 -13.50 -21.78
N GLY A 54 9.93 -14.34 -20.82
CA GLY A 54 8.92 -14.03 -19.80
C GLY A 54 9.53 -13.72 -18.46
N PHE A 55 8.83 -12.92 -17.69
CA PHE A 55 9.15 -12.62 -16.29
C PHE A 55 8.03 -13.13 -15.39
N ILE A 56 8.38 -13.85 -14.32
CA ILE A 56 7.48 -14.12 -13.20
C ILE A 56 8.12 -13.57 -11.94
N GLY A 57 7.40 -12.69 -11.24
CA GLY A 57 7.85 -12.04 -10.01
C GLY A 57 6.93 -12.22 -8.84
N ARG A 58 7.51 -12.16 -7.65
CA ARG A 58 6.84 -12.05 -6.36
C ARG A 58 7.70 -11.23 -5.42
N GLU A 59 7.14 -10.69 -4.34
CA GLU A 59 7.90 -9.92 -3.36
C GLU A 59 9.13 -10.68 -2.89
N SER A 60 8.97 -11.89 -2.31
CA SER A 60 10.06 -12.71 -1.81
C SER A 60 10.37 -13.89 -2.72
N PHE A 61 11.67 -14.26 -2.81
CA PHE A 61 12.06 -15.44 -3.55
C PHE A 61 11.57 -16.75 -2.89
N THR A 62 11.50 -16.80 -1.57
CA THR A 62 10.96 -17.96 -0.84
C THR A 62 9.49 -18.17 -1.20
N GLY A 63 8.67 -17.12 -1.17
CA GLY A 63 7.27 -17.19 -1.60
C GLY A 63 7.12 -17.61 -3.07
N LEU A 64 7.95 -17.06 -3.96
CA LEU A 64 7.98 -17.42 -5.38
C LEU A 64 8.32 -18.91 -5.57
N ARG A 65 9.38 -19.41 -4.93
CA ARG A 65 9.84 -20.79 -5.02
C ARG A 65 8.82 -21.79 -4.46
N ASP A 66 8.27 -21.49 -3.30
CA ASP A 66 7.44 -22.43 -2.55
C ASP A 66 5.99 -22.48 -3.01
N SER A 67 5.55 -21.51 -3.81
CA SER A 67 4.21 -21.41 -4.36
C SER A 67 4.20 -21.36 -5.90
N THR A 68 4.48 -20.19 -6.49
CA THR A 68 4.28 -19.92 -7.92
C THR A 68 5.15 -20.80 -8.82
N LEU A 69 6.41 -21.04 -8.45
CA LEU A 69 7.31 -21.90 -9.23
C LEU A 69 6.86 -23.37 -9.19
N LYS A 70 6.34 -23.85 -8.05
CA LYS A 70 5.77 -25.21 -7.95
C LYS A 70 4.55 -25.35 -8.86
N THR A 71 3.64 -24.36 -8.82
CA THR A 71 2.47 -24.29 -9.71
C THR A 71 2.89 -24.28 -11.17
N TYR A 72 3.94 -23.53 -11.52
CA TYR A 72 4.45 -23.47 -12.89
C TYR A 72 4.94 -24.85 -13.39
N PHE A 73 5.70 -25.59 -12.58
CA PHE A 73 6.14 -26.95 -12.92
C PHE A 73 4.96 -27.93 -13.01
N GLU A 74 3.98 -27.79 -12.13
CA GLU A 74 2.78 -28.61 -12.21
C GLU A 74 2.01 -28.37 -13.52
N VAL A 75 1.83 -27.11 -13.91
CA VAL A 75 1.20 -26.74 -15.17
C VAL A 75 1.98 -27.27 -16.37
N LEU A 76 3.32 -27.13 -16.40
CA LEU A 76 4.15 -27.73 -17.45
C LEU A 76 3.89 -29.23 -17.59
N ARG A 77 3.86 -29.97 -16.47
CA ARG A 77 3.58 -31.41 -16.46
C ARG A 77 2.16 -31.71 -16.98
N LEU A 78 1.14 -30.95 -16.55
CA LEU A 78 -0.24 -31.10 -17.02
C LEU A 78 -0.40 -30.82 -18.52
N MET A 79 0.38 -29.88 -19.05
CA MET A 79 0.44 -29.58 -20.49
C MET A 79 1.25 -30.58 -21.32
N GLY A 80 1.88 -31.57 -20.66
CA GLY A 80 2.67 -32.62 -21.33
C GLY A 80 4.12 -32.23 -21.63
N TYR A 81 4.62 -31.16 -21.02
CA TYR A 81 6.04 -30.77 -21.18
C TYR A 81 6.91 -31.50 -20.16
N SER A 82 8.02 -32.10 -20.64
CA SER A 82 9.01 -32.84 -19.85
C SER A 82 10.34 -32.11 -19.79
N SER A 83 11.02 -32.22 -18.64
CA SER A 83 12.37 -31.73 -18.48
C SER A 83 13.35 -32.58 -19.30
N GLY A 84 14.30 -31.93 -19.95
CA GLY A 84 15.28 -32.57 -20.87
C GLY A 84 14.83 -32.51 -22.32
N ASP A 85 13.55 -32.80 -22.63
CA ASP A 85 13.06 -32.81 -24.01
C ASP A 85 12.50 -31.45 -24.44
N HIS A 86 11.70 -30.82 -23.59
CA HIS A 86 10.99 -29.58 -23.91
C HIS A 86 11.58 -28.35 -23.24
N TYR A 87 12.19 -28.53 -22.08
CA TYR A 87 12.82 -27.45 -21.34
C TYR A 87 13.92 -27.95 -20.40
N THR A 88 14.80 -27.04 -19.96
CA THR A 88 15.75 -27.26 -18.87
C THR A 88 15.60 -26.16 -17.84
N TYR A 89 15.78 -26.48 -16.56
CA TYR A 89 15.73 -25.50 -15.47
C TYR A 89 17.13 -25.27 -14.89
N ASN A 90 17.60 -24.03 -14.98
CA ASN A 90 18.82 -23.59 -14.29
C ASN A 90 18.44 -23.03 -12.91
N ALA A 91 18.74 -23.79 -11.86
CA ALA A 91 18.41 -23.41 -10.49
C ALA A 91 19.28 -22.25 -9.93
N GLN A 92 20.46 -22.00 -10.50
CA GLN A 92 21.31 -20.87 -10.09
C GLN A 92 20.82 -19.56 -10.65
N GLU A 93 20.36 -19.59 -11.92
CA GLU A 93 19.82 -18.42 -12.60
C GLU A 93 18.32 -18.25 -12.39
N HIS A 94 17.68 -19.22 -11.76
CA HIS A 94 16.22 -19.29 -11.61
C HIS A 94 15.50 -19.06 -12.95
N THR A 95 15.95 -19.76 -13.99
CA THR A 95 15.47 -19.58 -15.36
C THR A 95 15.17 -20.93 -16.00
N ILE A 96 14.02 -21.01 -16.66
CA ILE A 96 13.68 -22.15 -17.53
C ILE A 96 14.01 -21.77 -18.97
N TYR A 97 14.78 -22.63 -19.63
CA TYR A 97 15.11 -22.53 -21.05
C TYR A 97 14.29 -23.57 -21.83
N PHE A 98 13.46 -23.10 -22.77
CA PHE A 98 12.66 -23.96 -23.63
C PHE A 98 13.43 -24.37 -24.88
N ALA A 99 13.13 -25.57 -25.41
CA ALA A 99 13.76 -26.10 -26.62
C ALA A 99 13.59 -25.20 -27.86
N ASN A 100 12.55 -24.35 -27.90
CA ASN A 100 12.33 -23.37 -28.97
C ASN A 100 13.12 -22.06 -28.79
N GLY A 101 14.04 -21.98 -27.83
CA GLY A 101 14.86 -20.82 -27.53
C GLY A 101 14.18 -19.75 -26.66
N SER A 102 12.97 -20.01 -26.16
CA SER A 102 12.31 -19.10 -25.22
C SER A 102 12.87 -19.28 -23.80
N GLU A 103 12.75 -18.23 -22.99
CA GLU A 103 13.24 -18.19 -21.61
C GLU A 103 12.13 -17.77 -20.65
N GLN A 104 12.03 -18.38 -19.47
CA GLN A 104 11.17 -17.94 -18.39
C GLN A 104 12.01 -17.64 -17.17
N HIS A 105 12.04 -16.38 -16.77
CA HIS A 105 12.78 -15.87 -15.64
C HIS A 105 11.90 -15.79 -14.39
N PHE A 106 12.42 -16.24 -13.25
CA PHE A 106 11.79 -16.13 -11.94
C PHE A 106 12.62 -15.21 -11.06
N ARG A 107 12.05 -14.10 -10.57
CA ARG A 107 12.80 -13.09 -9.82
C ARG A 107 12.01 -12.60 -8.61
N HIS A 108 12.70 -12.35 -7.50
CA HIS A 108 12.10 -11.63 -6.38
C HIS A 108 12.06 -10.12 -6.67
N MET A 109 11.03 -9.47 -6.17
CA MET A 109 10.78 -8.04 -6.39
C MET A 109 10.89 -7.22 -5.09
N ALA A 110 11.44 -7.81 -4.02
CA ALA A 110 11.66 -7.14 -2.75
C ALA A 110 12.45 -5.83 -2.92
N TYR A 111 12.09 -4.84 -2.13
CA TYR A 111 12.90 -3.64 -1.99
C TYR A 111 14.31 -3.99 -1.46
N MET A 112 15.34 -3.40 -2.06
CA MET A 112 16.73 -3.56 -1.64
C MET A 112 17.36 -2.19 -1.43
N PRO A 113 17.89 -1.88 -0.22
CA PRO A 113 18.56 -0.59 0.03
C PRO A 113 19.76 -0.33 -0.92
N SER A 114 20.37 -1.38 -1.46
CA SER A 114 21.45 -1.30 -2.45
C SER A 114 20.97 -1.04 -3.88
N ASP A 115 19.67 -1.17 -4.16
CA ASP A 115 19.05 -0.97 -5.48
C ASP A 115 17.63 -0.37 -5.30
N PRO A 116 17.53 0.86 -4.77
CA PRO A 116 16.26 1.50 -4.44
C PRO A 116 15.38 1.78 -5.67
N ASP A 117 15.99 1.93 -6.84
CA ASP A 117 15.32 2.20 -8.12
C ASP A 117 15.01 0.93 -8.92
N TYR A 118 15.24 -0.26 -8.35
CA TYR A 118 15.01 -1.54 -9.02
C TYR A 118 15.77 -1.69 -10.35
N ASN A 119 16.98 -1.11 -10.44
CA ASN A 119 17.82 -1.15 -11.63
C ASN A 119 18.20 -2.58 -12.07
N ARG A 120 18.18 -3.55 -11.15
CA ARG A 120 18.37 -4.98 -11.46
C ARG A 120 17.37 -5.52 -12.48
N PHE A 121 16.19 -4.93 -12.61
CA PHE A 121 15.25 -5.26 -13.68
C PHE A 121 15.55 -4.49 -14.96
N GLY A 122 16.35 -3.43 -14.86
CA GLY A 122 16.67 -2.52 -15.97
C GLY A 122 17.59 -3.09 -17.03
N SER A 123 18.36 -4.12 -16.73
CA SER A 123 19.37 -4.71 -17.62
C SER A 123 18.81 -5.73 -18.63
N THR A 124 17.61 -6.23 -18.40
CA THR A 124 16.98 -7.27 -19.22
C THR A 124 15.66 -6.76 -19.80
N GLU A 125 15.39 -7.11 -21.06
CA GLU A 125 14.11 -6.83 -21.74
C GLU A 125 13.27 -8.11 -21.77
N TYR A 126 11.96 -7.94 -21.60
CA TYR A 126 11.00 -9.03 -21.56
C TYR A 126 9.92 -8.85 -22.63
N THR A 127 9.31 -9.97 -23.05
CA THR A 127 8.15 -9.99 -23.94
C THR A 127 6.88 -9.72 -23.15
N ASP A 128 6.77 -10.31 -21.98
CA ASP A 128 5.62 -10.23 -21.09
C ASP A 128 6.04 -10.51 -19.64
N ALA A 129 5.15 -10.18 -18.70
CA ALA A 129 5.41 -10.40 -17.31
C ALA A 129 4.15 -10.81 -16.52
N PHE A 130 4.39 -11.56 -15.45
CA PHE A 130 3.40 -11.93 -14.45
C PHE A 130 3.94 -11.62 -13.05
N VAL A 131 3.23 -10.81 -12.30
CA VAL A 131 3.53 -10.49 -10.89
C VAL A 131 2.47 -11.13 -10.01
N ASP A 132 2.86 -12.18 -9.31
CA ASP A 132 1.98 -12.91 -8.39
C ASP A 132 2.02 -12.25 -7.00
N GLU A 133 0.87 -12.15 -6.33
CA GLU A 133 0.65 -11.41 -5.08
C GLU A 133 1.14 -9.95 -5.19
N ALA A 134 0.76 -9.26 -6.27
CA ALA A 134 1.15 -7.88 -6.54
C ALA A 134 0.83 -6.86 -5.42
N PRO A 135 -0.18 -7.07 -4.54
CA PRO A 135 -0.37 -6.23 -3.35
C PRO A 135 0.85 -6.15 -2.42
N GLU A 136 1.72 -7.19 -2.40
CA GLU A 136 2.94 -7.25 -1.58
C GLU A 136 4.12 -6.52 -2.23
N VAL A 137 4.07 -6.28 -3.55
CA VAL A 137 5.18 -5.73 -4.34
C VAL A 137 5.08 -4.22 -4.43
N ASP A 138 6.22 -3.54 -4.36
CA ASP A 138 6.30 -2.09 -4.54
C ASP A 138 5.83 -1.66 -5.94
N GLN A 139 5.01 -0.60 -6.00
CA GLN A 139 4.51 -0.06 -7.26
C GLN A 139 5.65 0.35 -8.20
N ARG A 140 6.74 0.90 -7.66
CA ARG A 140 7.90 1.33 -8.44
C ARG A 140 8.57 0.17 -9.16
N ALA A 141 8.70 -1.00 -8.49
CA ALA A 141 9.22 -2.22 -9.11
C ALA A 141 8.39 -2.64 -10.32
N CYS A 142 7.06 -2.58 -10.21
CA CYS A 142 6.14 -2.89 -11.30
C CYS A 142 6.25 -1.88 -12.45
N GLN A 143 6.41 -0.59 -12.16
CA GLN A 143 6.61 0.47 -13.18
C GLN A 143 7.93 0.29 -13.94
N VAL A 144 9.02 -0.06 -13.25
CA VAL A 144 10.30 -0.37 -13.88
C VAL A 144 10.16 -1.59 -14.78
N LEU A 145 9.54 -2.67 -14.29
CA LEU A 145 9.30 -3.88 -15.07
C LEU A 145 8.47 -3.58 -16.33
N LEU A 146 7.39 -2.80 -16.20
CA LEU A 146 6.54 -2.39 -17.31
C LEU A 146 7.34 -1.70 -18.43
N SER A 147 8.30 -0.84 -18.07
CA SER A 147 9.18 -0.15 -19.03
C SER A 147 10.11 -1.11 -19.81
N ARG A 148 10.25 -2.37 -19.36
CA ARG A 148 11.10 -3.40 -19.96
C ARG A 148 10.35 -4.38 -20.87
N LEU A 149 9.03 -4.24 -20.97
CA LEU A 149 8.21 -5.08 -21.85
C LEU A 149 8.28 -4.62 -23.30
N ARG A 150 9.41 -4.91 -23.95
CA ARG A 150 9.68 -4.48 -25.34
C ARG A 150 10.46 -5.50 -26.17
N TYR A 151 10.57 -6.75 -25.71
CA TYR A 151 11.37 -7.78 -26.36
C TYR A 151 10.55 -8.59 -27.35
N ARG A 152 10.95 -8.57 -28.65
CA ARG A 152 10.45 -9.41 -29.76
C ARG A 152 8.95 -9.36 -30.05
N HIS A 153 8.23 -8.32 -29.68
CA HIS A 153 6.80 -8.19 -29.97
C HIS A 153 6.51 -8.15 -31.48
N ARG A 154 7.34 -7.40 -32.22
CA ARG A 154 7.17 -7.22 -33.67
C ARG A 154 7.42 -8.53 -34.43
N ASP A 155 8.34 -9.35 -33.96
CA ASP A 155 8.70 -10.62 -34.62
C ASP A 155 7.51 -11.59 -34.67
N HIS A 156 6.61 -11.47 -33.71
CA HIS A 156 5.46 -12.36 -33.54
C HIS A 156 4.11 -11.67 -33.70
N GLY A 157 4.05 -10.37 -33.95
CA GLY A 157 2.79 -9.61 -34.05
C GLY A 157 1.98 -9.61 -32.75
N ILE A 158 2.66 -9.66 -31.60
CA ILE A 158 2.02 -9.70 -30.27
C ILE A 158 2.24 -8.39 -29.52
N THR A 159 1.37 -8.13 -28.54
CA THR A 159 1.46 -6.96 -27.66
C THR A 159 2.20 -7.30 -26.36
N PRO A 160 2.88 -6.30 -25.74
CA PRO A 160 3.35 -6.45 -24.37
C PRO A 160 2.16 -6.65 -23.44
N GLU A 161 2.36 -7.46 -22.38
CA GLU A 161 1.33 -7.66 -21.36
C GLU A 161 1.96 -7.80 -19.97
N LEU A 162 1.29 -7.25 -18.97
CA LEU A 162 1.64 -7.39 -17.56
C LEU A 162 0.39 -7.85 -16.81
N LEU A 163 0.45 -9.09 -16.31
CA LEU A 163 -0.58 -9.66 -15.47
C LEU A 163 -0.20 -9.49 -14.00
N TYR A 164 -1.13 -9.00 -13.21
CA TYR A 164 -1.06 -8.97 -11.76
C TYR A 164 -2.08 -9.92 -11.15
N THR A 165 -1.71 -10.61 -10.08
CA THR A 165 -2.66 -11.33 -9.21
C THR A 165 -2.55 -10.83 -7.78
N GLY A 166 -3.58 -11.08 -6.99
CA GLY A 166 -3.56 -10.76 -5.55
C GLY A 166 -4.93 -10.81 -4.91
N ASN A 167 -4.91 -10.85 -3.58
CA ASN A 167 -6.11 -10.85 -2.76
C ASN A 167 -6.43 -9.44 -2.25
N PRO A 168 -7.68 -9.16 -1.82
CA PRO A 168 -8.03 -7.90 -1.22
C PRO A 168 -7.15 -7.55 -0.02
N GLY A 169 -6.75 -6.31 0.05
CA GLY A 169 -5.93 -5.74 1.11
C GLY A 169 -5.59 -4.29 0.83
N GLU A 170 -5.02 -3.62 1.81
CA GLU A 170 -4.57 -2.25 1.65
C GLU A 170 -3.24 -2.23 0.88
N SER A 171 -3.25 -1.67 -0.32
CA SER A 171 -2.09 -1.66 -1.22
C SER A 171 -2.30 -0.70 -2.39
N TRP A 172 -1.21 -0.33 -3.07
CA TRP A 172 -1.28 0.50 -4.27
C TRP A 172 -2.18 -0.10 -5.37
N ILE A 173 -2.25 -1.44 -5.49
CA ILE A 173 -3.03 -2.09 -6.54
C ILE A 173 -4.54 -1.91 -6.33
N LYS A 174 -5.00 -1.82 -5.07
CA LYS A 174 -6.37 -1.47 -4.74
C LYS A 174 -6.74 -0.13 -5.35
N TYR A 175 -5.90 0.88 -5.17
CA TYR A 175 -6.14 2.24 -5.66
C TYR A 175 -5.89 2.41 -7.15
N ALA A 176 -5.02 1.58 -7.74
CA ALA A 176 -4.74 1.60 -9.17
C ALA A 176 -5.77 0.84 -10.02
N PHE A 177 -6.46 -0.16 -9.45
CA PHE A 177 -7.32 -1.06 -10.21
C PHE A 177 -8.73 -1.24 -9.66
N VAL A 178 -9.02 -0.97 -8.38
CA VAL A 178 -10.28 -1.37 -7.77
C VAL A 178 -11.10 -0.20 -7.28
N MET A 179 -10.64 0.55 -6.28
CA MET A 179 -11.41 1.64 -5.67
C MET A 179 -10.51 2.82 -5.31
N ASP A 180 -11.14 4.01 -5.26
CA ASP A 180 -10.48 5.23 -4.82
C ASP A 180 -10.37 5.31 -3.28
N GLY A 181 -9.72 6.38 -2.80
CA GLY A 181 -9.59 6.65 -1.37
C GLY A 181 -10.92 6.86 -0.63
N GLU A 182 -12.01 7.12 -1.36
CA GLU A 182 -13.36 7.23 -0.80
C GLU A 182 -14.11 5.89 -0.77
N GLY A 183 -13.47 4.80 -1.28
CA GLY A 183 -14.08 3.47 -1.33
C GLY A 183 -15.03 3.25 -2.51
N ARG A 184 -15.00 4.12 -3.53
CA ARG A 184 -15.81 3.98 -4.74
C ARG A 184 -15.03 3.22 -5.82
N TRP A 185 -15.73 2.41 -6.58
CA TRP A 185 -15.16 1.72 -7.73
C TRP A 185 -14.61 2.70 -8.76
N ILE A 186 -13.34 2.53 -9.15
CA ILE A 186 -12.72 3.40 -10.16
C ILE A 186 -13.04 2.93 -11.58
N THR A 187 -13.16 3.90 -12.48
CA THR A 187 -13.16 3.64 -13.93
C THR A 187 -11.72 3.50 -14.40
N LEU A 188 -11.40 2.36 -15.01
CA LEU A 188 -10.05 2.09 -15.48
C LEU A 188 -9.79 2.76 -16.83
N PRO A 189 -8.56 3.24 -17.07
CA PRO A 189 -8.15 3.72 -18.39
C PRO A 189 -8.13 2.57 -19.40
N GLN A 190 -8.14 2.90 -20.70
CA GLN A 190 -8.27 1.93 -21.78
C GLN A 190 -7.20 0.83 -21.78
N HIS A 191 -5.99 1.13 -21.33
CA HIS A 191 -4.88 0.18 -21.28
C HIS A 191 -4.91 -0.76 -20.06
N ARG A 192 -5.91 -0.64 -19.16
CA ARG A 192 -6.05 -1.46 -17.96
C ARG A 192 -7.36 -2.22 -17.93
N ARG A 193 -7.31 -3.44 -17.38
CA ARG A 193 -8.51 -4.24 -17.08
C ARG A 193 -8.38 -4.86 -15.70
N ARG A 194 -9.53 -5.11 -15.06
CA ARG A 194 -9.60 -5.96 -13.86
C ARG A 194 -10.60 -7.06 -14.07
N VAL A 195 -10.27 -8.24 -13.55
CA VAL A 195 -11.17 -9.39 -13.45
C VAL A 195 -11.13 -9.87 -12.02
N LEU A 196 -12.27 -9.90 -11.36
CA LEU A 196 -12.35 -10.25 -9.95
C LEU A 196 -12.84 -11.68 -9.79
N PHE A 197 -12.10 -12.43 -9.01
CA PHE A 197 -12.29 -13.85 -8.71
C PHE A 197 -12.81 -14.05 -7.31
N THR A 198 -13.55 -15.13 -7.13
CA THR A 198 -13.93 -15.71 -5.85
C THR A 198 -13.58 -17.19 -5.85
N ILE A 199 -13.75 -17.87 -4.72
CA ILE A 199 -13.57 -19.33 -4.66
C ILE A 199 -14.54 -20.06 -5.60
N ASP A 200 -15.71 -19.47 -5.89
CA ASP A 200 -16.75 -20.06 -6.76
C ASP A 200 -16.31 -20.19 -8.22
N ASP A 201 -15.30 -19.42 -8.61
CA ASP A 201 -14.75 -19.45 -9.97
C ASP A 201 -13.75 -20.60 -10.19
N ASN A 202 -13.39 -21.35 -9.12
CA ASN A 202 -12.53 -22.51 -9.25
C ASN A 202 -13.28 -23.68 -9.90
N PRO A 203 -12.76 -24.30 -10.97
CA PRO A 203 -13.42 -25.40 -11.65
C PRO A 203 -13.50 -26.68 -10.80
N ASP A 204 -12.60 -26.89 -9.83
CA ASP A 204 -12.58 -28.04 -8.94
C ASP A 204 -13.61 -27.88 -7.81
N ALA A 205 -14.73 -28.60 -7.91
CA ALA A 205 -15.82 -28.54 -6.93
C ALA A 205 -15.38 -29.02 -5.53
N GLN A 206 -14.56 -30.06 -5.46
CA GLN A 206 -14.08 -30.61 -4.17
C GLN A 206 -13.18 -29.60 -3.46
N LEU A 207 -12.28 -28.96 -4.20
CA LEU A 207 -11.43 -27.89 -3.67
C LEU A 207 -12.28 -26.69 -3.22
N ARG A 208 -13.26 -26.25 -4.02
CA ARG A 208 -14.17 -25.16 -3.64
C ARG A 208 -14.82 -25.42 -2.27
N ASP A 209 -15.42 -26.59 -2.10
CA ASP A 209 -16.20 -26.89 -0.91
C ASP A 209 -15.31 -27.02 0.33
N SER A 210 -14.18 -27.72 0.22
CA SER A 210 -13.24 -27.90 1.32
C SER A 210 -12.57 -26.60 1.72
N TYR A 211 -12.14 -25.80 0.75
CA TYR A 211 -11.44 -24.54 1.00
C TYR A 211 -12.41 -23.46 1.52
N ARG A 212 -13.65 -23.42 1.01
CA ARG A 212 -14.71 -22.56 1.54
C ARG A 212 -14.97 -22.86 3.01
N ALA A 213 -15.07 -24.13 3.38
CA ALA A 213 -15.22 -24.54 4.77
C ALA A 213 -14.05 -24.01 5.62
N THR A 214 -12.81 -24.17 5.15
CA THR A 214 -11.61 -23.65 5.83
C THR A 214 -11.69 -22.14 6.02
N LEU A 215 -11.98 -21.37 4.95
CA LEU A 215 -12.04 -19.91 5.01
C LEU A 215 -13.22 -19.40 5.87
N SER A 216 -14.28 -20.17 6.04
CA SER A 216 -15.43 -19.78 6.88
C SER A 216 -15.10 -19.72 8.37
N HIS A 217 -14.03 -20.40 8.81
CA HIS A 217 -13.52 -20.38 10.19
C HIS A 217 -12.59 -19.19 10.50
N LEU A 218 -12.19 -18.41 9.50
CA LEU A 218 -11.41 -17.21 9.70
C LEU A 218 -12.22 -16.13 10.42
N ASP A 219 -11.54 -15.17 11.03
CA ASP A 219 -12.19 -13.97 11.57
C ASP A 219 -12.97 -13.19 10.50
N SER A 220 -13.80 -12.26 10.93
CA SER A 220 -14.72 -11.54 10.04
C SER A 220 -13.98 -10.76 8.94
N TYR A 221 -12.81 -10.20 9.24
CA TYR A 221 -12.01 -9.45 8.28
C TYR A 221 -11.39 -10.35 7.23
N ASP A 222 -10.65 -11.38 7.63
CA ASP A 222 -10.02 -12.32 6.70
C ASP A 222 -11.06 -13.10 5.89
N ARG A 223 -12.18 -13.44 6.48
CA ARG A 223 -13.30 -14.05 5.74
C ARG A 223 -13.86 -13.11 4.67
N ALA A 224 -14.08 -11.83 4.98
CA ALA A 224 -14.56 -10.86 4.00
C ALA A 224 -13.60 -10.72 2.83
N ARG A 225 -12.29 -10.56 3.07
CA ARG A 225 -11.31 -10.38 2.02
C ARG A 225 -10.97 -11.66 1.26
N LEU A 226 -10.77 -12.80 1.94
CA LEU A 226 -10.27 -14.02 1.31
C LEU A 226 -11.41 -14.89 0.75
N LEU A 227 -12.55 -14.99 1.46
CA LEU A 227 -13.68 -15.77 0.97
C LEU A 227 -14.59 -14.97 0.05
N LEU A 228 -14.96 -13.73 0.45
CA LEU A 228 -15.92 -12.92 -0.30
C LEU A 228 -15.26 -12.02 -1.34
N GLY A 229 -13.93 -11.85 -1.31
CA GLY A 229 -13.21 -10.96 -2.24
C GLY A 229 -13.51 -9.49 -2.00
N ASP A 230 -13.87 -9.10 -0.79
CA ASP A 230 -14.28 -7.75 -0.44
C ASP A 230 -13.07 -6.81 -0.26
N TRP A 231 -12.93 -5.86 -1.18
CA TRP A 231 -11.90 -4.82 -1.16
C TRP A 231 -12.19 -3.68 -0.19
N SER A 232 -13.40 -3.60 0.32
CA SER A 232 -13.81 -2.63 1.32
C SER A 232 -13.63 -3.12 2.76
N ALA A 233 -13.33 -4.43 2.93
CA ALA A 233 -13.14 -5.04 4.24
C ALA A 233 -12.15 -4.26 5.11
N ARG A 234 -12.48 -4.12 6.39
CA ARG A 234 -11.64 -3.47 7.40
C ARG A 234 -11.49 -4.40 8.59
N PRO A 235 -10.31 -4.42 9.23
CA PRO A 235 -10.13 -5.18 10.46
C PRO A 235 -11.07 -4.65 11.55
N THR A 236 -11.65 -5.58 12.33
CA THR A 236 -12.38 -5.21 13.55
C THR A 236 -11.35 -4.97 14.64
N LEU A 237 -11.23 -3.74 15.08
CA LEU A 237 -10.26 -3.33 16.09
C LEU A 237 -10.84 -3.50 17.49
N GLU A 238 -10.10 -4.12 18.40
CA GLU A 238 -10.47 -4.20 19.82
C GLU A 238 -10.20 -2.87 20.51
N ARG A 239 -9.06 -2.25 20.24
CA ARG A 239 -8.61 -1.02 20.88
C ARG A 239 -8.03 -0.03 19.85
N PRO A 240 -8.88 0.61 19.02
CA PRO A 240 -8.40 1.54 18.01
C PRO A 240 -7.69 2.73 18.66
N PHE A 241 -6.57 3.17 18.03
CA PHE A 241 -5.95 4.42 18.44
C PHE A 241 -6.90 5.59 18.19
N ALA A 242 -7.46 5.68 17.01
CA ALA A 242 -8.38 6.74 16.57
C ALA A 242 -9.86 6.29 16.70
N PHE A 243 -10.34 6.12 17.95
CA PHE A 243 -11.72 5.64 18.20
C PHE A 243 -12.82 6.66 17.84
N ALA A 244 -12.48 7.94 17.67
CA ALA A 244 -13.40 8.98 17.19
C ALA A 244 -13.33 9.20 15.66
N TRP A 245 -12.60 8.33 14.95
CA TRP A 245 -12.50 8.39 13.51
C TRP A 245 -13.84 8.03 12.85
N ASP A 246 -14.25 8.86 11.91
CA ASP A 246 -15.42 8.61 11.04
C ASP A 246 -15.02 8.97 9.61
N ARG A 247 -14.88 7.96 8.77
CA ARG A 247 -14.46 8.13 7.38
C ARG A 247 -15.40 9.05 6.61
N SER A 248 -16.71 8.94 6.83
CA SER A 248 -17.70 9.75 6.13
C SER A 248 -17.62 11.24 6.46
N ARG A 249 -17.13 11.55 7.66
CA ARG A 249 -16.94 12.91 8.16
C ARG A 249 -15.56 13.47 7.80
N HIS A 250 -14.51 12.66 7.93
CA HIS A 250 -13.15 13.16 7.91
C HIS A 250 -12.46 13.00 6.53
N VAL A 251 -12.94 12.10 5.67
CA VAL A 251 -12.38 11.95 4.31
C VAL A 251 -13.14 12.86 3.36
N GLN A 252 -12.51 13.95 2.95
CA GLN A 252 -13.10 14.96 2.08
C GLN A 252 -12.05 15.52 1.16
N ARG A 253 -12.43 15.92 -0.06
CA ARG A 253 -11.53 16.61 -0.98
C ARG A 253 -10.95 17.87 -0.33
N CYS A 254 -9.64 17.93 -0.28
CA CYS A 254 -8.87 19.02 0.29
C CYS A 254 -7.91 19.61 -0.74
N THR A 255 -7.83 20.93 -0.80
CA THR A 255 -6.88 21.65 -1.65
C THR A 255 -6.08 22.64 -0.83
N LEU A 256 -4.84 22.88 -1.21
CA LEU A 256 -4.02 23.93 -0.63
C LEU A 256 -4.54 25.31 -1.05
N ILE A 257 -4.64 26.22 -0.10
CA ILE A 257 -4.88 27.63 -0.37
C ILE A 257 -3.54 28.26 -0.79
N ALA A 258 -3.48 28.77 -1.99
CA ALA A 258 -2.27 29.37 -2.52
C ALA A 258 -1.79 30.58 -1.68
N GLY A 259 -0.50 30.65 -1.42
CA GLY A 259 0.12 31.74 -0.65
C GLY A 259 -0.08 31.66 0.88
N ALA A 260 -0.83 30.68 1.39
CA ALA A 260 -0.98 30.47 2.82
C ALA A 260 0.10 29.52 3.37
N PRO A 261 0.50 29.63 4.67
CA PRO A 261 1.47 28.75 5.28
C PRO A 261 1.07 27.27 5.17
N VAL A 262 2.04 26.40 4.96
CA VAL A 262 1.85 24.95 4.81
C VAL A 262 2.62 24.21 5.89
N ILE A 263 1.93 23.34 6.59
CA ILE A 263 2.50 22.48 7.65
C ILE A 263 3.04 21.21 7.01
N ILE A 264 4.30 20.90 7.29
CA ILE A 264 4.97 19.67 6.86
C ILE A 264 5.37 18.93 8.14
N SER A 265 4.66 17.86 8.46
CA SER A 265 4.94 17.03 9.62
C SER A 265 5.63 15.74 9.18
N ILE A 266 6.80 15.45 9.75
CA ILE A 266 7.70 14.41 9.28
C ILE A 266 7.98 13.41 10.40
N ASP A 267 7.97 12.14 10.05
CA ASP A 267 8.52 11.04 10.86
C ASP A 267 9.76 10.47 10.17
N PHE A 268 10.90 10.50 10.88
CA PHE A 268 12.21 10.05 10.39
C PHE A 268 12.45 8.57 10.68
N ASN A 269 11.46 7.72 10.53
CA ASN A 269 11.70 6.29 10.52
C ASN A 269 12.64 5.94 9.35
N LEU A 270 13.57 5.01 9.58
CA LEU A 270 14.58 4.67 8.57
C LEU A 270 13.97 4.06 7.29
N ASP A 271 12.77 3.49 7.39
CA ASP A 271 12.09 2.88 6.26
C ASP A 271 10.58 2.66 6.57
N PRO A 272 9.71 3.45 5.96
CA PRO A 272 9.94 4.62 5.10
C PRO A 272 10.11 5.94 5.88
N PHE A 273 10.69 6.99 5.26
CA PHE A 273 10.44 8.36 5.69
C PHE A 273 9.02 8.74 5.31
N CYS A 274 8.25 9.24 6.27
CA CYS A 274 6.88 9.68 6.04
C CYS A 274 6.69 11.15 6.36
N ALA A 275 5.90 11.83 5.53
CA ALA A 275 5.47 13.19 5.79
C ALA A 275 4.02 13.38 5.38
N ILE A 276 3.29 14.22 6.13
CA ILE A 276 2.03 14.80 5.68
C ILE A 276 2.21 16.27 5.37
N ILE A 277 1.45 16.75 4.40
CA ILE A 277 1.32 18.16 4.04
C ILE A 277 -0.09 18.60 4.43
N ALA A 278 -0.15 19.52 5.38
CA ALA A 278 -1.39 20.00 5.94
C ALA A 278 -1.46 21.54 5.94
N GLN A 279 -2.64 22.09 6.13
CA GLN A 279 -2.87 23.51 6.21
C GLN A 279 -3.96 23.84 7.22
N ASP A 280 -3.69 24.78 8.10
CA ASP A 280 -4.73 25.41 8.91
C ASP A 280 -5.42 26.51 8.05
N GLN A 281 -6.65 26.26 7.68
CA GLN A 281 -7.47 27.13 6.86
C GLN A 281 -8.51 27.88 7.70
N GLY A 282 -8.24 28.04 9.00
CA GLY A 282 -9.09 28.68 9.98
C GLY A 282 -10.17 27.76 10.53
N ARG A 283 -11.30 27.61 9.84
CA ARG A 283 -12.36 26.68 10.26
C ARG A 283 -11.99 25.21 10.00
N ARG A 284 -11.19 24.98 8.94
CA ARG A 284 -10.76 23.64 8.50
C ARG A 284 -9.28 23.43 8.80
N PHE A 285 -8.94 22.29 9.36
CA PHE A 285 -7.59 21.76 9.35
C PHE A 285 -7.53 20.65 8.29
N ALA A 286 -6.81 20.89 7.19
CA ALA A 286 -6.81 20.02 6.02
C ALA A 286 -5.47 19.32 5.85
N ILE A 287 -5.44 17.99 5.85
CA ILE A 287 -4.33 17.17 5.37
C ILE A 287 -4.56 16.92 3.89
N THR A 288 -3.74 17.51 3.04
CA THR A 288 -3.98 17.54 1.59
C THR A 288 -3.14 16.52 0.81
N HIS A 289 -1.94 16.20 1.30
CA HIS A 289 -1.05 15.23 0.67
C HIS A 289 -0.29 14.44 1.73
N GLU A 290 0.17 13.27 1.33
CA GLU A 290 1.13 12.47 2.06
C GLU A 290 2.31 12.10 1.14
N VAL A 291 3.48 11.93 1.74
CA VAL A 291 4.72 11.53 1.06
C VAL A 291 5.33 10.39 1.83
N SER A 292 5.68 9.31 1.14
CA SER A 292 6.41 8.18 1.68
C SER A 292 7.62 7.89 0.81
N VAL A 293 8.79 7.70 1.43
CA VAL A 293 10.04 7.40 0.72
C VAL A 293 10.67 6.17 1.36
N GLN A 294 10.54 5.04 0.68
CA GLN A 294 11.13 3.76 1.12
C GLN A 294 12.63 3.73 0.86
N GLY A 295 13.43 3.42 1.89
CA GLY A 295 14.90 3.32 1.80
C GLY A 295 15.59 4.53 1.15
N GLY A 296 14.85 5.63 1.03
CA GLY A 296 15.29 6.83 0.34
C GLY A 296 16.17 7.74 1.17
N THR A 297 16.57 8.84 0.56
CA THR A 297 17.36 9.89 1.16
C THR A 297 16.50 11.08 1.58
N LEU A 298 17.06 11.96 2.41
CA LEU A 298 16.43 13.25 2.73
C LEU A 298 16.23 14.11 1.49
N GLU A 299 17.13 14.00 0.52
CA GLU A 299 17.04 14.68 -0.76
C GLU A 299 15.82 14.24 -1.55
N GLU A 300 15.51 12.96 -1.58
CA GLU A 300 14.32 12.44 -2.24
C GLU A 300 13.03 12.89 -1.55
N LEU A 301 12.99 12.83 -0.22
CA LEU A 301 11.87 13.37 0.56
C LEU A 301 11.66 14.85 0.25
N ALA A 302 12.74 15.63 0.25
CA ALA A 302 12.70 17.05 -0.07
C ALA A 302 12.20 17.32 -1.49
N GLN A 303 12.67 16.57 -2.49
CA GLN A 303 12.22 16.69 -3.88
C GLN A 303 10.72 16.42 -4.02
N ARG A 304 10.19 15.37 -3.36
CA ARG A 304 8.76 15.06 -3.40
C ARG A 304 7.91 16.14 -2.72
N ILE A 305 8.37 16.69 -1.59
CA ILE A 305 7.69 17.80 -0.92
C ILE A 305 7.70 19.06 -1.80
N LEU A 306 8.84 19.40 -2.40
CA LEU A 306 8.99 20.57 -3.28
C LEU A 306 8.18 20.45 -4.57
N ALA A 307 7.94 19.24 -5.06
CA ALA A 307 7.06 19.02 -6.21
C ALA A 307 5.60 19.38 -5.89
N ILE A 308 5.19 19.31 -4.63
CA ILE A 308 3.84 19.63 -4.17
C ILE A 308 3.76 21.11 -3.75
N VAL A 309 4.74 21.60 -2.98
CA VAL A 309 4.81 22.97 -2.46
C VAL A 309 6.17 23.57 -2.80
N PRO A 310 6.34 24.17 -4.00
CA PRO A 310 7.65 24.71 -4.44
C PRO A 310 8.15 25.90 -3.62
N ASP A 311 7.24 26.70 -3.06
CA ASP A 311 7.62 27.91 -2.29
C ASP A 311 7.98 27.55 -0.84
N VAL A 312 9.28 27.39 -0.59
CA VAL A 312 9.83 27.06 0.73
C VAL A 312 9.52 28.12 1.80
N HIS A 313 9.23 29.37 1.40
CA HIS A 313 8.88 30.42 2.36
C HIS A 313 7.56 30.17 3.09
N LEU A 314 6.67 29.37 2.49
CA LEU A 314 5.39 28.98 3.08
C LEU A 314 5.51 27.79 4.03
N HIS A 315 6.63 27.07 4.03
CA HIS A 315 6.78 25.86 4.82
C HIS A 315 6.92 26.14 6.31
N GLN A 316 6.23 25.36 7.11
CA GLN A 316 6.35 25.23 8.56
C GLN A 316 6.57 23.77 8.90
N TYR A 317 7.73 23.44 9.48
CA TYR A 317 8.12 22.05 9.74
C TYR A 317 7.83 21.66 11.19
N THR A 318 7.38 20.44 11.37
CA THR A 318 7.26 19.75 12.65
C THR A 318 7.47 18.25 12.49
N GLY A 319 7.52 17.50 13.56
CA GLY A 319 7.62 16.03 13.50
C GLY A 319 8.33 15.45 14.73
N ASP A 320 8.95 14.29 14.51
CA ASP A 320 9.67 13.61 15.56
C ASP A 320 10.85 14.43 16.10
N ARG A 321 10.76 14.79 17.39
CA ARG A 321 11.84 15.53 18.07
C ARG A 321 13.12 14.71 18.22
N SER A 322 13.06 13.37 18.19
CA SER A 322 14.26 12.53 18.29
C SER A 322 15.21 12.77 17.12
N GLY A 323 14.68 13.17 15.95
CA GLY A 323 15.45 13.61 14.79
C GLY A 323 16.34 14.84 15.02
N ALA A 324 16.14 15.58 16.13
CA ALA A 324 17.02 16.67 16.55
C ALA A 324 18.27 16.20 17.33
N SER A 325 18.32 14.92 17.72
CA SER A 325 19.47 14.35 18.42
C SER A 325 20.64 14.13 17.45
N ARG A 326 21.86 14.45 17.89
CA ARG A 326 23.07 14.22 17.08
C ARG A 326 23.28 12.73 16.84
N ARG A 327 23.58 12.34 15.60
CA ARG A 327 23.90 10.95 15.25
C ARG A 327 25.30 10.58 15.75
N ILE A 328 25.38 9.75 16.78
CA ILE A 328 26.66 9.24 17.31
C ILE A 328 27.30 8.20 16.39
N GLN A 329 26.53 7.55 15.49
CA GLN A 329 27.00 6.42 14.68
C GLN A 329 27.47 6.77 13.27
N THR A 330 27.30 8.00 12.80
CA THR A 330 27.79 8.46 11.50
C THR A 330 28.74 9.65 11.69
N ARG A 331 29.72 9.80 10.79
CA ARG A 331 30.69 10.91 10.81
C ARG A 331 30.05 12.32 10.70
N SER A 332 28.75 12.43 10.61
CA SER A 332 28.00 13.68 10.59
C SER A 332 27.73 14.18 12.01
N THR A 333 28.08 15.43 12.27
CA THR A 333 27.78 16.13 13.54
C THR A 333 26.40 16.79 13.54
N ALA A 334 25.68 16.76 12.40
CA ALA A 334 24.38 17.37 12.20
C ALA A 334 23.23 16.42 12.58
N SER A 335 22.11 16.98 13.02
CA SER A 335 20.86 16.26 13.25
C SER A 335 20.11 16.04 11.92
N MET A 336 19.12 15.13 11.91
CA MET A 336 18.26 14.93 10.74
C MET A 336 17.53 16.21 10.32
N TRP A 337 17.11 17.00 11.31
CA TRP A 337 16.42 18.27 11.05
C TRP A 337 17.36 19.33 10.45
N GLU A 338 18.61 19.43 10.92
CA GLU A 338 19.61 20.33 10.33
C GLU A 338 19.89 19.97 8.88
N ASP A 339 20.07 18.66 8.59
CA ASP A 339 20.30 18.18 7.22
C ASP A 339 19.08 18.44 6.33
N LEU A 340 17.86 18.17 6.81
CA LEU A 340 16.64 18.45 6.05
C LEU A 340 16.50 19.94 5.73
N LEU A 341 16.65 20.82 6.72
CA LEU A 341 16.53 22.27 6.51
C LEU A 341 17.55 22.77 5.50
N LYS A 342 18.77 22.21 5.51
CA LYS A 342 19.82 22.53 4.53
C LYS A 342 19.42 22.08 3.13
N VAL A 343 18.95 20.85 2.96
CA VAL A 343 18.48 20.32 1.67
C VAL A 343 17.30 21.13 1.15
N MET A 344 16.34 21.47 2.00
CA MET A 344 15.17 22.29 1.66
C MET A 344 15.49 23.76 1.48
N ARG A 345 16.71 24.23 1.82
CA ARG A 345 17.10 25.67 1.89
C ARG A 345 16.15 26.48 2.79
N ALA A 346 15.64 25.85 3.82
CA ALA A 346 14.70 26.42 4.77
C ALA A 346 15.45 27.10 5.95
N ARG A 347 14.75 27.95 6.68
CA ARG A 347 15.29 28.68 7.81
C ARG A 347 14.88 27.97 9.10
N GLU A 348 15.75 28.01 10.12
CA GLU A 348 15.54 27.41 11.43
C GLU A 348 14.22 27.87 12.09
N ARG A 349 13.83 29.13 11.92
CA ARG A 349 12.56 29.69 12.43
C ARG A 349 11.29 29.03 11.85
N GLN A 350 11.41 28.25 10.77
CA GLN A 350 10.31 27.51 10.15
C GLN A 350 10.11 26.15 10.84
N LEU A 351 11.01 25.75 11.73
CA LEU A 351 10.97 24.49 12.47
C LEU A 351 10.40 24.72 13.88
N VAL A 352 9.35 23.98 14.21
CA VAL A 352 8.71 23.99 15.52
C VAL A 352 8.68 22.56 16.06
N LEU A 353 9.51 22.25 17.03
CA LEU A 353 9.65 20.91 17.61
C LEU A 353 9.31 20.93 19.11
N PRO A 354 8.03 20.80 19.50
CA PRO A 354 7.68 20.58 20.89
C PRO A 354 8.21 19.21 21.37
N ALA A 355 8.12 18.92 22.67
CA ALA A 355 8.38 17.59 23.17
C ALA A 355 7.42 16.58 22.52
N ASN A 356 7.93 15.39 22.15
CA ASN A 356 7.07 14.34 21.66
C ASN A 356 6.00 13.99 22.70
N PRO A 357 4.72 13.99 22.34
CA PRO A 357 3.66 13.61 23.26
C PRO A 357 3.75 12.09 23.54
N SER A 358 3.41 11.66 24.76
CA SER A 358 3.23 10.24 25.03
C SER A 358 2.11 9.67 24.14
N HIS A 359 2.13 8.36 23.90
CA HIS A 359 1.09 7.71 23.10
C HIS A 359 -0.30 7.96 23.70
N ARG A 360 -0.45 7.84 25.03
CA ARG A 360 -1.69 8.13 25.74
C ARG A 360 -2.17 9.57 25.50
N GLN A 361 -1.31 10.56 25.71
CA GLN A 361 -1.68 11.96 25.52
C GLN A 361 -2.06 12.26 24.07
N SER A 362 -1.26 11.77 23.11
CA SER A 362 -1.56 12.00 21.70
C SER A 362 -2.82 11.28 21.24
N ARG A 363 -3.14 10.10 21.79
CA ARG A 363 -4.40 9.40 21.54
C ARG A 363 -5.59 10.22 22.02
N GLU A 364 -5.54 10.75 23.25
CA GLU A 364 -6.58 11.62 23.79
C GLU A 364 -6.76 12.89 22.96
N ASP A 365 -5.67 13.54 22.57
CA ASP A 365 -5.71 14.77 21.79
C ASP A 365 -6.19 14.55 20.36
N THR A 366 -5.73 13.47 19.71
CA THR A 366 -6.20 13.11 18.36
C THR A 366 -7.70 12.85 18.36
N ASN A 367 -8.19 12.03 19.29
CA ASN A 367 -9.63 11.74 19.35
C ASN A 367 -10.46 12.97 19.78
N TYR A 368 -9.90 13.85 20.60
CA TYR A 368 -10.54 15.11 20.93
C TYR A 368 -10.69 16.00 19.69
N VAL A 369 -9.65 16.10 18.86
CA VAL A 369 -9.70 16.84 17.57
C VAL A 369 -10.69 16.20 16.62
N LEU A 370 -10.61 14.89 16.40
CA LEU A 370 -11.53 14.16 15.52
C LEU A 370 -13.01 14.37 15.92
N HIS A 371 -13.29 14.41 17.22
CA HIS A 371 -14.66 14.58 17.70
C HIS A 371 -15.15 16.02 17.67
N HIS A 372 -14.31 16.98 18.08
CA HIS A 372 -14.74 18.34 18.38
C HIS A 372 -14.31 19.41 17.36
N HIS A 373 -13.25 19.15 16.56
CA HIS A 373 -12.80 20.14 15.59
C HIS A 373 -13.91 20.36 14.53
N PRO A 374 -14.24 21.61 14.21
CA PRO A 374 -15.34 21.91 13.27
C PRO A 374 -15.19 21.17 11.95
N GLU A 375 -13.98 21.14 11.40
CA GLU A 375 -13.70 20.51 10.11
C GLU A 375 -12.25 20.01 10.06
N PHE A 376 -11.99 18.83 10.66
CA PHE A 376 -10.73 18.10 10.47
C PHE A 376 -10.91 17.21 9.26
N ALA A 377 -10.15 17.47 8.18
CA ALA A 377 -10.37 16.81 6.91
C ALA A 377 -9.06 16.26 6.32
N ILE A 378 -9.15 15.08 5.68
CA ILE A 378 -8.05 14.40 5.01
C ILE A 378 -8.47 14.13 3.56
N ASP A 379 -7.60 14.51 2.62
CA ASP A 379 -7.88 14.24 1.20
C ASP A 379 -7.90 12.73 0.93
N PRO A 380 -8.84 12.23 0.11
CA PRO A 380 -8.92 10.82 -0.24
C PRO A 380 -7.64 10.22 -0.84
N SER A 381 -6.74 11.04 -1.37
CA SER A 381 -5.44 10.59 -1.89
C SER A 381 -4.44 10.24 -0.79
N CYS A 382 -4.66 10.67 0.46
CA CYS A 382 -3.84 10.35 1.63
C CYS A 382 -4.20 8.95 2.18
N THR A 383 -3.99 7.93 1.38
CA THR A 383 -4.46 6.57 1.65
C THR A 383 -3.76 5.90 2.82
N GLY A 384 -2.47 6.17 3.02
CA GLY A 384 -1.69 5.68 4.15
C GLY A 384 -2.12 6.34 5.47
N THR A 385 -2.34 7.65 5.46
CA THR A 385 -2.85 8.39 6.62
C THR A 385 -4.24 7.89 7.04
N ILE A 386 -5.13 7.69 6.06
CA ILE A 386 -6.47 7.15 6.28
C ILE A 386 -6.39 5.74 6.85
N TYR A 387 -5.53 4.89 6.26
CA TYR A 387 -5.35 3.51 6.71
C TYR A 387 -4.86 3.45 8.17
N ASP A 388 -3.84 4.24 8.53
CA ASP A 388 -3.32 4.25 9.89
C ASP A 388 -4.38 4.65 10.92
N LEU A 389 -5.23 5.64 10.60
CA LEU A 389 -6.36 6.04 11.46
C LEU A 389 -7.44 4.95 11.57
N GLU A 390 -7.57 4.09 10.58
CA GLU A 390 -8.53 2.99 10.55
C GLU A 390 -8.02 1.68 11.14
N ALA A 391 -6.70 1.46 11.19
CA ALA A 391 -6.14 0.14 11.47
C ALA A 391 -5.21 0.06 12.68
N VAL A 392 -4.69 1.19 13.16
CA VAL A 392 -3.72 1.18 14.27
C VAL A 392 -4.41 0.98 15.61
N GLU A 393 -3.89 0.02 16.38
CA GLU A 393 -4.35 -0.32 17.73
C GLU A 393 -3.35 0.07 18.81
N VAL A 394 -3.85 0.09 20.05
CA VAL A 394 -3.06 0.30 21.26
C VAL A 394 -3.11 -0.92 22.18
N ASP A 395 -2.06 -1.12 22.95
CA ASP A 395 -1.98 -2.12 24.00
C ASP A 395 -2.69 -1.68 25.29
N ASP A 396 -2.56 -2.47 26.36
CA ASP A 396 -3.17 -2.20 27.66
C ASP A 396 -2.68 -0.89 28.29
N ASP A 397 -1.46 -0.48 28.00
CA ASP A 397 -0.85 0.77 28.46
C ASP A 397 -1.17 1.98 27.58
N LEU A 398 -2.05 1.80 26.60
CA LEU A 398 -2.41 2.79 25.57
C LEU A 398 -1.22 3.20 24.70
N SER A 399 -0.20 2.35 24.57
CA SER A 399 0.91 2.52 23.64
C SER A 399 0.55 1.94 22.29
N ILE A 400 0.97 2.62 21.22
CA ILE A 400 0.76 2.14 19.84
C ILE A 400 1.50 0.80 19.66
N ILE A 401 0.79 -0.20 19.16
CA ILE A 401 1.36 -1.53 18.88
C ILE A 401 2.24 -1.44 17.62
N LYS A 402 3.56 -1.58 17.81
CA LYS A 402 4.58 -1.56 16.73
C LYS A 402 5.53 -2.76 16.87
N ARG A 403 4.98 -3.97 16.90
CA ARG A 403 5.76 -5.20 17.13
C ARG A 403 6.28 -5.82 15.84
N ASP A 404 5.51 -5.69 14.77
CA ASP A 404 5.82 -6.30 13.47
C ASP A 404 5.65 -5.27 12.34
N ARG A 405 6.77 -4.80 11.78
CA ARG A 405 6.75 -3.85 10.67
C ARG A 405 6.34 -4.46 9.31
N SER A 406 6.27 -5.78 9.20
CA SER A 406 5.68 -6.42 8.02
C SER A 406 4.16 -6.30 8.01
N ASN A 407 3.54 -6.12 9.18
CA ASN A 407 2.13 -5.83 9.32
C ASN A 407 1.89 -4.31 9.19
N LEU A 408 1.22 -3.88 8.13
CA LEU A 408 0.91 -2.47 7.87
C LEU A 408 0.20 -1.78 9.04
N ALA A 409 -0.75 -2.46 9.70
CA ALA A 409 -1.48 -1.94 10.85
C ALA A 409 -0.59 -1.67 12.09
N GLN A 410 0.64 -2.20 12.10
CA GLN A 410 1.60 -2.01 13.18
C GLN A 410 2.76 -1.07 12.80
N ARG A 411 2.72 -0.42 11.65
CA ARG A 411 3.71 0.59 11.26
C ARG A 411 3.43 1.94 11.89
N ALA A 412 2.21 2.43 11.79
CA ALA A 412 1.73 3.73 12.28
C ALA A 412 2.61 4.93 11.82
N ASP A 413 3.23 4.83 10.66
CA ASP A 413 4.20 5.79 10.17
C ASP A 413 3.54 7.15 9.85
N PHE A 414 2.37 7.14 9.21
CA PHE A 414 1.58 8.36 8.96
C PHE A 414 0.80 8.82 10.20
N LEU A 415 0.35 7.89 11.04
CA LEU A 415 -0.30 8.27 12.30
C LEU A 415 0.64 9.12 13.17
N ASP A 416 1.93 8.78 13.23
CA ASP A 416 2.90 9.56 13.98
C ASP A 416 3.04 10.98 13.43
N THR A 417 3.04 11.17 12.12
CA THR A 417 3.06 12.51 11.53
C THR A 417 1.80 13.33 11.86
N VAL A 418 0.63 12.70 11.89
CA VAL A 418 -0.64 13.33 12.32
C VAL A 418 -0.58 13.75 13.78
N ARG A 419 -0.08 12.86 14.67
CA ARG A 419 0.06 13.14 16.10
C ARG A 419 0.97 14.34 16.36
N TYR A 420 2.10 14.43 15.65
CA TYR A 420 3.02 15.57 15.77
C TYR A 420 2.39 16.86 15.26
N ALA A 421 1.68 16.83 14.13
CA ALA A 421 0.98 18.00 13.60
C ALA A 421 -0.09 18.51 14.59
N ILE A 422 -0.90 17.63 15.15
CA ILE A 422 -1.92 17.97 16.16
C ILE A 422 -1.26 18.57 17.40
N ASN A 423 -0.21 17.93 17.94
CA ASN A 423 0.51 18.41 19.12
C ASN A 423 1.12 19.80 18.92
N THR A 424 1.58 20.12 17.72
CA THR A 424 2.24 21.39 17.42
C THR A 424 1.26 22.51 17.11
N TYR A 425 0.31 22.26 16.20
CA TYR A 425 -0.52 23.30 15.62
C TYR A 425 -1.94 23.37 16.18
N LEU A 426 -2.48 22.26 16.70
CA LEU A 426 -3.81 22.24 17.30
C LEU A 426 -3.80 22.23 18.84
N ARG A 427 -2.64 22.19 19.49
CA ARG A 427 -2.52 22.22 20.97
C ARG A 427 -3.25 23.41 21.56
N ARG A 428 -3.00 24.61 21.03
CA ARG A 428 -3.64 25.85 21.52
C ARG A 428 -5.17 25.79 21.37
N TRP A 429 -5.65 25.28 20.23
CA TRP A 429 -7.07 25.11 20.00
C TRP A 429 -7.67 24.11 20.99
N ILE A 430 -7.03 22.95 21.21
CA ILE A 430 -7.46 21.95 22.19
C ILE A 430 -7.60 22.57 23.57
N ASP A 431 -6.56 23.27 24.04
CA ASP A 431 -6.54 23.85 25.40
C ASP A 431 -7.61 24.92 25.58
N GLN A 432 -7.85 25.75 24.58
CA GLN A 432 -8.90 26.75 24.60
C GLN A 432 -10.29 26.10 24.58
N HIS A 433 -10.52 25.16 23.70
CA HIS A 433 -11.81 24.50 23.56
C HIS A 433 -12.19 23.69 24.80
N ARG A 434 -11.23 22.95 25.40
CA ARG A 434 -11.44 22.23 26.66
C ARG A 434 -11.85 23.17 27.81
N LYS A 435 -11.22 24.35 27.92
CA LYS A 435 -11.59 25.36 28.95
C LYS A 435 -13.03 25.86 28.81
N HIS A 436 -13.50 26.05 27.61
CA HIS A 436 -14.88 26.51 27.37
C HIS A 436 -15.93 25.43 27.67
N HIS A 437 -15.62 24.14 27.46
CA HIS A 437 -16.56 23.06 27.74
C HIS A 437 -16.65 22.68 29.24
N VAL A 438 -15.66 23.03 30.05
CA VAL A 438 -15.71 22.81 31.52
C VAL A 438 -16.66 23.80 32.21
N HIS A 439 -17.12 24.85 31.56
CA HIS A 439 -18.00 25.89 32.10
C HIS A 439 -19.50 25.74 31.75
N LEU A 440 -19.94 24.56 31.28
CA LEU A 440 -21.39 24.32 31.23
C LEU A 440 -21.92 24.10 32.66
N PRO A 441 -22.92 24.90 33.15
CA PRO A 441 -23.48 24.76 34.48
C PRO A 441 -24.08 23.37 34.65
N ARG A 442 -23.79 22.70 35.77
CA ARG A 442 -24.51 21.50 36.18
C ARG A 442 -25.99 21.83 36.21
N LEU A 443 -26.79 21.08 35.43
CA LEU A 443 -28.25 21.14 35.55
C LEU A 443 -28.63 20.91 37.03
N PRO A 444 -29.57 21.71 37.60
CA PRO A 444 -30.02 21.56 38.98
C PRO A 444 -30.63 20.16 39.15
N GLY A 445 -30.26 19.54 40.24
CA GLY A 445 -30.49 18.15 40.57
C GLY A 445 -31.93 17.67 40.39
N GLY A 446 -32.05 16.50 39.81
CA GLY A 446 -33.25 15.67 39.93
C GLY A 446 -33.52 15.29 41.38
N ALA A 447 -34.75 15.37 41.77
CA ALA A 447 -35.26 15.10 43.13
C ALA A 447 -34.94 13.67 43.60
N PRO A 448 -34.78 13.41 44.92
CA PRO A 448 -34.51 12.12 45.43
C PRO A 448 -35.68 11.13 45.24
N SER A 449 -35.41 9.98 44.68
CA SER A 449 -36.35 8.88 44.66
C SER A 449 -36.60 8.34 46.04
N HIS A 450 -37.86 8.38 46.48
CA HIS A 450 -38.29 7.72 47.71
C HIS A 450 -38.17 6.19 47.63
N PRO A 451 -37.75 5.52 48.69
CA PRO A 451 -37.78 4.09 48.75
C PRO A 451 -39.22 3.61 48.94
N VAL A 452 -39.65 2.70 48.04
CA VAL A 452 -40.88 1.92 48.25
C VAL A 452 -40.50 0.69 49.09
N ARG A 453 -41.36 0.50 50.12
CA ARG A 453 -41.32 -0.65 51.06
C ARG A 453 -41.51 -1.99 50.35
#